data_f75f257c43bb06ebf82a8333c28c0c04
#
_entry.id   f75f257c43bb06ebf82a8333c28c0c04
#
_cell.length_a   1.000
_cell.length_b   1.000
_cell.length_c   1.000
_cell.angle_alpha   90.00
_cell.angle_beta   90.00
_cell.angle_gamma   90.00
#
_symmetry.space_group_name_H-M   'P 1'
#
loop_
_entity.id
_entity.type
_entity.pdbx_description
1 polymer ?
#
loop_
_entity_poly.entity_id
_entity_poly.type
_entity_poly.pdbx_seq_one_letter_code
_entity_poly.pdbx_strand_id
1 'polypeptide(L)'
;MRGSRLQEQPNVPSGFSPAAVSRGRNPLGGVLVFALVVLAGILPAVAAQSLPSSEDCLACHSDRMLTKEGLAGRLIALFVDQALLQGSVHGVLECVQCHADATEVPHPESLKKVRCQSCHDVAVSGAHTLDRKKGLACATCHGSHAIHRAKETETAICKGCHRAVVHEYDQSVHGRALARGEREVAQCHTCHGSAHELKKVRDPGSPVYPLNLPWTCGTCHGDPELAKRHGIPVANAYQLYMDSIHGRALARSGLLVAANCSSCHGFHGIRSKEDPASRVHRTNVPSTCGACHAGALKDYAESVHGRAVGAGKGAAPVCVDCHTAHQIARVETVAWKLEIIQECGTCHGESLRTYRDTFHGQVSGLGFERVARCSDCHGSHQILPASDPKSSIAPGNRVTTCQKCHPKANENFVQFSPHADPMNESRNPGLYYTARFMNFLMIGVFAFFGLHTSLWLTRSLIEMGKARRPREGPRDD
;
A
#
# COMPACT_ATOMS: atom_id res chain seq x y z
N MET A 1 -13.86 -28.41 -29.94
CA MET A 1 -12.82 -29.49 -30.01
C MET A 1 -11.45 -28.87 -30.00
N ARG A 2 -10.58 -29.40 -29.17
CA ARG A 2 -9.17 -29.03 -28.78
C ARG A 2 -9.15 -27.84 -27.85
N GLY A 3 -8.71 -27.90 -26.60
CA GLY A 3 -7.83 -28.85 -25.92
C GLY A 3 -6.95 -27.95 -25.02
N SER A 4 -7.37 -27.81 -23.77
CA SER A 4 -6.69 -27.08 -22.70
C SER A 4 -5.33 -27.74 -22.38
N ARG A 5 -4.25 -26.96 -22.40
CA ARG A 5 -2.98 -27.34 -21.72
C ARG A 5 -2.85 -26.50 -20.46
N LEU A 6 -2.98 -27.20 -19.35
CA LEU A 6 -2.52 -26.75 -18.04
C LEU A 6 -0.98 -26.75 -18.06
N GLN A 7 -0.37 -25.63 -17.74
CA GLN A 7 1.07 -25.54 -17.46
C GLN A 7 1.31 -25.80 -15.97
N GLU A 8 2.12 -26.81 -15.72
CA GLU A 8 2.59 -27.29 -14.44
C GLU A 8 3.42 -26.22 -13.70
N GLN A 9 3.16 -26.09 -12.41
CA GLN A 9 4.00 -25.36 -11.47
C GLN A 9 5.19 -26.23 -11.05
N PRO A 10 6.40 -25.65 -10.84
CA PRO A 10 7.53 -26.40 -10.34
C PRO A 10 7.39 -26.69 -8.84
N ASN A 11 7.55 -27.95 -8.48
CA ASN A 11 7.62 -28.53 -7.14
C ASN A 11 8.74 -27.92 -6.30
N VAL A 12 8.38 -27.53 -5.07
CA VAL A 12 9.32 -27.26 -3.97
C VAL A 12 9.51 -28.56 -3.17
N PRO A 13 10.73 -29.03 -2.92
CA PRO A 13 10.96 -30.22 -2.11
C PRO A 13 10.78 -29.91 -0.61
N SER A 14 9.77 -30.51 -0.03
CA SER A 14 9.63 -30.69 1.42
C SER A 14 10.48 -31.88 1.86
N GLY A 15 11.39 -31.68 2.81
CA GLY A 15 12.11 -32.82 3.39
C GLY A 15 13.21 -32.42 4.37
N PHE A 16 12.86 -32.16 5.63
CA PHE A 16 13.75 -32.37 6.75
C PHE A 16 12.99 -33.13 7.84
N SER A 17 13.33 -34.41 7.96
CA SER A 17 12.93 -35.28 9.06
C SER A 17 14.05 -35.31 10.10
N PRO A 18 13.78 -35.26 11.40
CA PRO A 18 14.85 -35.33 12.41
C PRO A 18 15.33 -36.77 12.59
N ALA A 19 16.64 -36.97 12.47
CA ALA A 19 17.29 -38.23 12.73
C ALA A 19 17.24 -38.58 14.21
N ALA A 20 16.72 -39.78 14.50
CA ALA A 20 16.73 -40.40 15.79
C ALA A 20 18.14 -40.86 16.16
N VAL A 21 18.61 -40.46 17.34
CA VAL A 21 19.83 -40.98 17.95
C VAL A 21 19.50 -42.32 18.63
N SER A 22 20.00 -43.40 18.07
CA SER A 22 19.95 -44.74 18.66
C SER A 22 20.99 -44.87 19.76
N ARG A 23 20.53 -45.26 20.97
CA ARG A 23 21.37 -45.73 22.08
C ARG A 23 21.89 -47.12 21.76
N GLY A 24 23.18 -47.25 21.52
CA GLY A 24 23.89 -48.52 21.54
C GLY A 24 24.38 -48.83 22.95
N ARG A 25 23.82 -49.86 23.60
CA ARG A 25 24.40 -50.54 24.75
C ARG A 25 25.38 -51.59 24.23
N ASN A 26 26.55 -51.63 24.79
CA ASN A 26 27.32 -52.86 24.81
C ASN A 26 27.95 -53.04 26.19
N PRO A 27 27.87 -54.28 26.79
CA PRO A 27 28.41 -54.58 28.07
C PRO A 27 29.71 -55.43 27.94
N LEU A 28 30.35 -55.51 29.05
CA LEU A 28 31.35 -56.50 29.42
C LEU A 28 32.85 -56.14 29.37
N GLY A 29 33.41 -56.07 30.51
CA GLY A 29 34.51 -56.94 30.81
C GLY A 29 35.75 -56.28 31.40
N GLY A 30 36.06 -56.63 32.64
CA GLY A 30 37.46 -56.75 33.04
C GLY A 30 37.89 -55.95 34.26
N VAL A 31 37.73 -56.58 35.39
CA VAL A 31 38.41 -56.28 36.67
C VAL A 31 39.92 -56.34 36.48
N LEU A 32 40.65 -55.35 36.90
CA LEU A 32 42.06 -55.51 37.35
C LEU A 32 42.34 -54.50 38.47
N VAL A 33 42.41 -55.05 39.67
CA VAL A 33 42.93 -54.40 40.87
C VAL A 33 44.44 -54.34 40.76
N PHE A 34 45.04 -53.15 40.90
CA PHE A 34 46.40 -52.98 41.34
C PHE A 34 46.53 -51.80 42.28
N ALA A 35 46.86 -52.16 43.49
CA ALA A 35 47.25 -51.25 44.54
C ALA A 35 48.60 -50.56 44.20
N LEU A 36 48.68 -49.27 44.31
CA LEU A 36 49.96 -48.55 44.44
C LEU A 36 49.85 -47.38 45.45
N VAL A 37 50.39 -47.69 46.55
CA VAL A 37 51.07 -46.94 47.59
C VAL A 37 51.05 -45.42 47.49
N VAL A 38 50.56 -44.83 48.58
CA VAL A 38 50.63 -43.48 49.08
C VAL A 38 52.03 -42.88 48.95
N LEU A 39 52.21 -41.84 48.17
CA LEU A 39 53.20 -40.79 48.45
C LEU A 39 52.43 -39.47 48.63
N ALA A 40 52.25 -39.10 49.89
CA ALA A 40 51.71 -37.77 50.24
C ALA A 40 52.75 -36.71 49.91
N GLY A 41 52.68 -36.20 48.68
CA GLY A 41 53.30 -34.92 48.33
C GLY A 41 52.38 -33.78 48.73
N ILE A 42 52.75 -32.98 49.67
CA ILE A 42 52.12 -31.70 50.05
C ILE A 42 52.29 -30.79 48.90
N LEU A 43 51.30 -30.77 47.92
CA LEU A 43 51.15 -29.67 47.01
C LEU A 43 50.50 -28.53 47.78
N PRO A 44 51.03 -27.32 47.74
CA PRO A 44 50.33 -26.16 48.30
C PRO A 44 48.99 -26.06 47.57
N ALA A 45 47.87 -26.08 48.28
CA ALA A 45 46.58 -25.72 47.75
C ALA A 45 46.70 -24.25 47.24
N VAL A 46 46.84 -24.08 45.93
CA VAL A 46 46.62 -22.79 45.33
C VAL A 46 45.15 -22.54 45.59
N ALA A 47 44.89 -21.68 46.58
CA ALA A 47 43.52 -21.18 46.81
C ALA A 47 43.04 -20.61 45.49
N ALA A 48 42.07 -21.25 44.87
CA ALA A 48 41.38 -20.65 43.74
C ALA A 48 40.78 -19.33 44.25
N GLN A 49 41.39 -18.22 43.84
CA GLN A 49 40.85 -16.89 44.14
C GLN A 49 39.44 -16.84 43.55
N SER A 50 38.42 -16.80 44.41
CA SER A 50 37.05 -16.58 43.96
C SER A 50 36.98 -15.21 43.27
N LEU A 51 36.40 -15.18 42.06
CA LEU A 51 36.18 -13.92 41.39
C LEU A 51 35.30 -13.01 42.27
N PRO A 52 35.48 -11.69 42.20
CA PRO A 52 34.67 -10.74 42.94
C PRO A 52 33.20 -10.90 42.64
N SER A 53 32.34 -10.79 43.64
CA SER A 53 30.88 -10.76 43.49
C SER A 53 30.39 -9.42 42.99
N SER A 54 29.15 -9.34 42.52
CA SER A 54 28.53 -8.05 42.17
C SER A 54 28.42 -7.12 43.40
N GLU A 55 28.28 -7.68 44.61
CA GLU A 55 28.25 -6.86 45.85
C GLU A 55 29.58 -6.15 46.11
N ASP A 56 30.70 -6.85 45.90
CA ASP A 56 32.05 -6.27 46.05
C ASP A 56 32.24 -5.08 45.07
N CYS A 57 31.74 -5.18 43.86
CA CYS A 57 31.78 -4.12 42.85
C CYS A 57 30.88 -2.93 43.23
N LEU A 58 29.66 -3.22 43.70
CA LEU A 58 28.70 -2.19 44.07
C LEU A 58 29.09 -1.43 45.34
N ALA A 59 29.99 -1.95 46.19
CA ALA A 59 30.53 -1.22 47.31
C ALA A 59 31.14 0.14 46.91
N CYS A 60 31.70 0.25 45.71
CA CYS A 60 32.18 1.50 45.11
C CYS A 60 31.27 2.05 44.04
N HIS A 61 30.78 1.18 43.11
CA HIS A 61 30.03 1.62 41.92
C HIS A 61 28.58 2.01 42.20
N SER A 62 28.07 1.89 43.43
CA SER A 62 26.79 2.47 43.86
C SER A 62 26.91 3.97 44.27
N ASP A 63 28.12 4.50 44.40
CA ASP A 63 28.30 5.92 44.65
C ASP A 63 28.10 6.77 43.41
N ARG A 64 27.12 7.67 43.45
CA ARG A 64 26.77 8.58 42.34
C ARG A 64 27.88 9.61 42.06
N MET A 65 28.77 9.85 42.99
CA MET A 65 29.88 10.81 42.86
C MET A 65 31.13 10.14 42.28
N LEU A 66 31.14 8.81 42.16
CA LEU A 66 32.29 8.09 41.61
C LEU A 66 32.52 8.43 40.16
N THR A 67 33.63 9.07 39.88
CA THR A 67 34.01 9.49 38.52
C THR A 67 35.46 9.15 38.23
N LYS A 68 35.82 9.03 36.97
CA LYS A 68 37.20 9.03 36.52
C LYS A 68 37.44 10.08 35.45
N GLU A 69 38.67 10.54 35.33
CA GLU A 69 39.05 11.42 34.24
C GLU A 69 39.28 10.63 32.96
N GLY A 70 38.57 11.02 31.90
CA GLY A 70 38.68 10.47 30.55
C GLY A 70 39.57 11.32 29.66
N LEU A 71 39.58 11.02 28.36
CA LEU A 71 40.32 11.82 27.37
C LEU A 71 39.89 13.28 27.40
N ALA A 72 40.85 14.20 27.32
CA ALA A 72 40.66 15.66 27.33
C ALA A 72 40.01 16.21 28.62
N GLY A 73 40.28 15.61 29.78
CA GLY A 73 39.78 16.12 31.08
C GLY A 73 38.28 15.91 31.31
N ARG A 74 37.59 15.14 30.49
CA ARG A 74 36.17 14.86 30.65
C ARG A 74 35.93 13.86 31.78
N LEU A 75 35.14 14.23 32.78
CA LEU A 75 34.73 13.30 33.81
C LEU A 75 33.74 12.27 33.28
N ILE A 76 34.04 11.01 33.56
CA ILE A 76 33.18 9.84 33.19
C ILE A 76 32.60 9.31 34.49
N ALA A 77 31.28 9.32 34.61
CA ALA A 77 30.59 8.70 35.73
C ALA A 77 30.76 7.17 35.69
N LEU A 78 31.14 6.63 36.86
CA LEU A 78 31.31 5.17 37.05
C LEU A 78 30.19 4.56 37.89
N PHE A 79 29.19 5.36 38.25
CA PHE A 79 27.98 4.93 38.94
C PHE A 79 27.18 3.90 38.16
N VAL A 80 26.75 2.83 38.80
CA VAL A 80 25.85 1.82 38.28
C VAL A 80 24.56 1.83 39.10
N ASP A 81 23.43 2.13 38.44
CA ASP A 81 22.12 2.05 39.07
C ASP A 81 21.70 0.57 39.19
N GLN A 82 21.72 0.06 40.42
CA GLN A 82 21.42 -1.38 40.68
C GLN A 82 19.99 -1.74 40.30
N ALA A 83 19.02 -0.83 40.48
CA ALA A 83 17.63 -1.12 40.11
C ALA A 83 17.45 -1.24 38.58
N LEU A 84 18.13 -0.37 37.82
CA LEU A 84 18.15 -0.45 36.37
C LEU A 84 18.86 -1.72 35.87
N LEU A 85 19.96 -2.12 36.49
CA LEU A 85 20.68 -3.36 36.17
C LEU A 85 19.81 -4.57 36.44
N GLN A 86 19.19 -4.67 37.62
CA GLN A 86 18.29 -5.79 37.99
C GLN A 86 17.08 -5.87 37.08
N GLY A 87 16.54 -4.75 36.59
CA GLY A 87 15.45 -4.69 35.61
C GLY A 87 15.87 -5.01 34.18
N SER A 88 17.15 -5.15 33.88
CA SER A 88 17.66 -5.44 32.55
C SER A 88 17.51 -6.93 32.21
N VAL A 89 17.57 -7.29 30.92
CA VAL A 89 17.57 -8.70 30.46
C VAL A 89 18.82 -9.46 30.95
N HIS A 90 19.85 -8.76 31.41
CA HIS A 90 21.08 -9.32 31.98
C HIS A 90 21.16 -9.15 33.50
N GLY A 91 20.07 -8.77 34.16
CA GLY A 91 20.05 -8.48 35.59
C GLY A 91 20.42 -9.63 36.53
N VAL A 92 20.45 -10.86 35.99
CA VAL A 92 20.88 -12.08 36.72
C VAL A 92 22.37 -12.41 36.55
N LEU A 93 23.10 -11.63 35.75
CA LEU A 93 24.52 -11.86 35.50
C LEU A 93 25.39 -11.10 36.50
N GLU A 94 26.51 -11.75 36.92
CA GLU A 94 27.53 -11.10 37.73
C GLU A 94 28.34 -10.07 36.92
N CYS A 95 28.83 -9.02 37.55
CA CYS A 95 29.59 -7.95 36.90
C CYS A 95 30.79 -8.49 36.10
N VAL A 96 31.51 -9.46 36.65
CA VAL A 96 32.69 -10.09 36.05
C VAL A 96 32.37 -10.94 34.81
N GLN A 97 31.12 -11.32 34.58
CA GLN A 97 30.77 -12.03 33.37
C GLN A 97 30.82 -11.14 32.14
N CYS A 98 30.67 -9.81 32.35
CA CYS A 98 30.83 -8.81 31.28
C CYS A 98 32.22 -8.13 31.39
N HIS A 99 32.66 -7.81 32.60
CA HIS A 99 33.95 -7.18 32.91
C HIS A 99 34.97 -8.26 33.28
N ALA A 100 35.26 -9.15 32.34
CA ALA A 100 36.06 -10.38 32.58
C ALA A 100 37.51 -10.13 33.02
N ASP A 101 38.02 -8.92 32.95
CA ASP A 101 39.34 -8.53 33.40
C ASP A 101 39.33 -7.80 34.77
N ALA A 102 38.16 -7.65 35.40
CA ALA A 102 38.04 -7.20 36.80
C ALA A 102 38.13 -8.42 37.74
N THR A 103 39.31 -9.00 37.85
CA THR A 103 39.55 -10.27 38.61
C THR A 103 39.85 -10.06 40.07
N GLU A 104 40.03 -8.80 40.49
CA GLU A 104 40.34 -8.40 41.86
C GLU A 104 39.68 -7.07 42.22
N VAL A 105 39.48 -6.74 43.48
CA VAL A 105 38.92 -5.48 43.98
C VAL A 105 39.90 -4.94 45.03
N PRO A 106 40.44 -3.71 44.84
CA PRO A 106 40.26 -2.79 43.71
C PRO A 106 40.93 -3.32 42.43
N HIS A 107 40.30 -3.10 41.29
CA HIS A 107 40.82 -3.47 39.97
C HIS A 107 41.65 -2.33 39.35
N PRO A 108 42.44 -2.59 38.28
CA PRO A 108 43.16 -1.54 37.54
C PRO A 108 42.21 -0.46 36.97
N GLU A 109 42.67 0.78 36.93
CA GLU A 109 41.85 1.92 36.44
C GLU A 109 41.30 1.76 35.02
N SER A 110 41.98 1.01 34.15
CA SER A 110 41.56 0.79 32.76
C SER A 110 41.24 -0.68 32.51
N LEU A 111 39.96 -1.00 32.48
CA LEU A 111 39.47 -2.29 32.03
C LEU A 111 39.30 -2.31 30.51
N LYS A 112 39.36 -3.51 29.93
CA LYS A 112 39.06 -3.74 28.52
C LYS A 112 37.56 -3.45 28.24
N LYS A 113 37.28 -3.00 27.03
CA LYS A 113 35.87 -2.83 26.61
C LYS A 113 35.17 -4.17 26.61
N VAL A 114 33.96 -4.21 27.18
CA VAL A 114 33.09 -5.37 27.19
C VAL A 114 32.83 -5.86 25.74
N ARG A 115 32.93 -7.15 25.52
CA ARG A 115 32.74 -7.81 24.23
C ARG A 115 31.43 -8.61 24.26
N CYS A 116 30.34 -7.99 23.85
CA CYS A 116 29.02 -8.64 23.78
C CYS A 116 29.03 -9.91 22.90
N GLN A 117 29.89 -9.92 21.88
CA GLN A 117 30.07 -11.04 20.96
C GLN A 117 30.69 -12.30 21.58
N SER A 118 31.17 -12.25 22.83
CA SER A 118 31.59 -13.45 23.55
C SER A 118 30.43 -14.39 23.89
N CYS A 119 29.21 -13.86 23.97
CA CYS A 119 27.97 -14.60 24.24
C CYS A 119 26.94 -14.46 23.11
N HIS A 120 26.97 -13.34 22.37
CA HIS A 120 26.01 -13.07 21.28
C HIS A 120 26.68 -13.23 19.92
N ASP A 121 26.29 -14.24 19.18
CA ASP A 121 26.71 -14.42 17.78
C ASP A 121 25.87 -13.53 16.86
N VAL A 122 26.09 -12.22 16.92
CA VAL A 122 25.39 -11.23 16.12
C VAL A 122 26.40 -10.41 15.33
N ALA A 123 26.33 -10.56 14.01
CA ALA A 123 27.04 -9.69 13.09
C ALA A 123 26.24 -8.40 12.85
N VAL A 124 26.90 -7.28 12.83
CA VAL A 124 26.31 -6.00 12.43
C VAL A 124 26.96 -5.56 11.13
N SER A 125 26.14 -5.44 10.10
CA SER A 125 26.57 -5.13 8.74
C SER A 125 25.75 -3.99 8.12
N GLY A 126 26.13 -3.56 6.92
CA GLY A 126 25.35 -2.57 6.17
C GLY A 126 25.57 -1.12 6.61
N ALA A 127 24.48 -0.36 6.72
CA ALA A 127 24.55 1.09 6.93
C ALA A 127 25.05 1.47 8.33
N HIS A 128 24.86 0.60 9.33
CA HIS A 128 25.27 0.79 10.72
C HIS A 128 26.47 -0.09 11.09
N THR A 129 27.37 -0.34 10.18
CA THR A 129 28.58 -1.12 10.44
C THR A 129 29.25 -0.65 11.73
N LEU A 130 29.62 -1.61 12.59
CA LEU A 130 30.39 -1.33 13.79
C LEU A 130 31.78 -0.82 13.39
N ASP A 131 31.91 0.48 13.28
CA ASP A 131 33.19 1.13 12.99
C ASP A 131 33.76 1.67 14.30
N ARG A 132 34.86 1.09 14.77
CA ARG A 132 35.57 1.55 15.97
C ARG A 132 35.97 3.02 15.89
N LYS A 133 36.17 3.57 14.68
CA LYS A 133 36.51 4.97 14.45
C LYS A 133 35.30 5.90 14.49
N LYS A 134 34.09 5.38 14.19
CA LYS A 134 32.82 6.16 14.15
C LYS A 134 31.98 6.02 15.40
N GLY A 135 32.43 5.25 16.40
CA GLY A 135 31.79 5.22 17.72
C GLY A 135 30.50 4.40 17.84
N LEU A 136 30.10 3.63 16.81
CA LEU A 136 28.97 2.73 16.94
C LEU A 136 29.43 1.43 17.62
N ALA A 137 28.92 1.18 18.80
CA ALA A 137 29.09 -0.05 19.56
C ALA A 137 27.70 -0.63 19.91
N CYS A 138 27.64 -1.87 20.32
CA CYS A 138 26.36 -2.49 20.74
C CYS A 138 25.65 -1.63 21.80
N ALA A 139 26.39 -1.13 22.77
CA ALA A 139 25.87 -0.27 23.83
C ALA A 139 25.31 1.07 23.34
N THR A 140 25.64 1.53 22.12
CA THR A 140 25.07 2.76 21.54
C THR A 140 23.57 2.64 21.32
N CYS A 141 23.11 1.44 20.94
CA CYS A 141 21.72 1.14 20.69
C CYS A 141 21.05 0.44 21.87
N HIS A 142 21.75 -0.50 22.51
CA HIS A 142 21.18 -1.35 23.55
C HIS A 142 21.41 -0.84 24.98
N GLY A 143 22.22 0.20 25.17
CA GLY A 143 22.68 0.59 26.50
C GLY A 143 23.76 -0.35 27.04
N SER A 144 24.18 -0.15 28.31
CA SER A 144 25.20 -0.98 28.96
C SER A 144 24.63 -1.79 30.12
N HIS A 145 24.09 -1.13 31.14
CA HIS A 145 23.56 -1.78 32.34
C HIS A 145 22.02 -1.94 32.30
N ALA A 146 21.30 -1.02 31.68
CA ALA A 146 19.84 -1.05 31.50
C ALA A 146 19.49 -1.58 30.11
N ILE A 147 19.77 -2.87 29.86
CA ILE A 147 19.53 -3.48 28.55
C ILE A 147 18.10 -4.04 28.52
N HIS A 148 17.22 -3.43 27.69
CA HIS A 148 15.84 -3.86 27.49
C HIS A 148 15.65 -4.59 26.14
N ARG A 149 14.55 -5.31 26.02
CA ARG A 149 14.19 -5.94 24.73
C ARG A 149 13.98 -4.88 23.67
N ALA A 150 14.70 -4.99 22.56
CA ALA A 150 14.71 -3.96 21.51
C ALA A 150 13.33 -3.65 20.91
N LYS A 151 12.42 -4.61 20.86
CA LYS A 151 11.05 -4.42 20.32
C LYS A 151 10.20 -3.43 21.12
N GLU A 152 10.50 -3.21 22.39
CA GLU A 152 9.74 -2.31 23.26
C GLU A 152 10.24 -0.85 23.19
N THR A 153 11.47 -0.65 22.69
CA THR A 153 12.16 0.64 22.74
C THR A 153 12.71 1.10 21.38
N GLU A 154 12.33 0.43 20.29
CA GLU A 154 12.92 0.65 18.96
C GLU A 154 12.89 2.11 18.53
N THR A 155 11.74 2.77 18.61
CA THR A 155 11.58 4.17 18.21
C THR A 155 12.45 5.09 19.07
N ALA A 156 12.54 4.82 20.37
CA ALA A 156 13.39 5.60 21.29
C ALA A 156 14.88 5.43 20.98
N ILE A 157 15.31 4.22 20.64
CA ILE A 157 16.69 3.93 20.23
C ILE A 157 17.04 4.71 18.96
N CYS A 158 16.21 4.59 17.92
CA CYS A 158 16.44 5.27 16.64
C CYS A 158 16.44 6.80 16.79
N LYS A 159 15.57 7.34 17.67
CA LYS A 159 15.43 8.77 17.96
C LYS A 159 16.72 9.40 18.48
N GLY A 160 17.57 8.63 19.14
CA GLY A 160 18.87 9.11 19.64
C GLY A 160 19.71 9.79 18.56
N CYS A 161 19.66 9.30 17.32
CA CYS A 161 20.39 9.83 16.17
C CYS A 161 19.46 10.36 15.07
N HIS A 162 18.29 9.73 14.82
CA HIS A 162 17.37 10.04 13.72
C HIS A 162 16.17 10.90 14.17
N ARG A 163 16.42 11.97 14.93
CA ARG A 163 15.37 12.79 15.58
C ARG A 163 14.32 13.34 14.59
N ALA A 164 14.76 13.89 13.46
CA ALA A 164 13.85 14.48 12.47
C ALA A 164 12.94 13.40 11.83
N VAL A 165 13.53 12.26 11.48
CA VAL A 165 12.80 11.14 10.88
C VAL A 165 11.77 10.55 11.85
N VAL A 166 12.16 10.37 13.12
CA VAL A 166 11.25 9.87 14.15
C VAL A 166 10.12 10.88 14.41
N HIS A 167 10.42 12.18 14.40
CA HIS A 167 9.39 13.21 14.52
C HIS A 167 8.36 13.14 13.38
N GLU A 168 8.80 12.94 12.14
CA GLU A 168 7.88 12.74 11.00
C GLU A 168 7.05 11.45 11.17
N TYR A 169 7.71 10.35 11.60
CA TYR A 169 7.05 9.07 11.83
C TYR A 169 5.99 9.18 12.94
N ASP A 170 6.28 9.85 14.04
CA ASP A 170 5.35 10.05 15.16
C ASP A 170 4.06 10.78 14.72
N GLN A 171 4.14 11.61 13.67
CA GLN A 171 2.98 12.29 13.07
C GLN A 171 2.27 11.47 12.01
N SER A 172 2.82 10.35 11.57
CA SER A 172 2.23 9.46 10.57
C SER A 172 1.05 8.65 11.11
N VAL A 173 0.28 8.02 10.21
CA VAL A 173 -0.77 7.09 10.61
C VAL A 173 -0.20 5.91 11.41
N HIS A 174 0.99 5.43 11.05
CA HIS A 174 1.67 4.34 11.74
C HIS A 174 2.16 4.77 13.14
N GLY A 175 2.83 5.91 13.25
CA GLY A 175 3.33 6.40 14.53
C GLY A 175 2.21 6.72 15.51
N ARG A 176 1.10 7.31 15.03
CA ARG A 176 -0.08 7.56 15.86
C ARG A 176 -0.75 6.27 16.32
N ALA A 177 -0.82 5.24 15.46
CA ALA A 177 -1.35 3.94 15.84
C ALA A 177 -0.46 3.27 16.90
N LEU A 178 0.86 3.32 16.73
CA LEU A 178 1.82 2.84 17.74
C LEU A 178 1.64 3.56 19.08
N ALA A 179 1.47 4.89 19.05
CA ALA A 179 1.26 5.71 20.27
C ALA A 179 -0.05 5.35 21.00
N ARG A 180 -1.06 4.84 20.30
CA ARG A 180 -2.29 4.30 20.89
C ARG A 180 -2.14 2.89 21.46
N GLY A 181 -0.95 2.27 21.34
CA GLY A 181 -0.67 0.91 21.83
C GLY A 181 -1.01 -0.20 20.84
N GLU A 182 -1.30 0.12 19.59
CA GLU A 182 -1.49 -0.89 18.54
C GLU A 182 -0.16 -1.61 18.25
N ARG A 183 -0.17 -2.93 18.26
CA ARG A 183 1.05 -3.74 18.10
C ARG A 183 1.29 -4.21 16.67
N GLU A 184 0.23 -4.40 15.90
CA GLU A 184 0.29 -4.80 14.47
C GLU A 184 0.45 -3.56 13.58
N VAL A 185 1.45 -2.73 13.84
CA VAL A 185 1.71 -1.49 13.11
C VAL A 185 3.15 -1.44 12.62
N ALA A 186 3.37 -0.85 11.46
CA ALA A 186 4.70 -0.72 10.90
C ALA A 186 5.60 0.17 11.76
N GLN A 187 6.74 -0.35 12.18
CA GLN A 187 7.81 0.34 12.87
C GLN A 187 9.04 0.47 11.96
N CYS A 188 10.14 1.01 12.46
CA CYS A 188 11.33 1.26 11.63
C CYS A 188 11.85 -0.02 10.96
N HIS A 189 12.01 -1.10 11.73
CA HIS A 189 12.50 -2.39 11.18
C HIS A 189 11.53 -3.04 10.21
N THR A 190 10.24 -2.80 10.33
CA THR A 190 9.22 -3.37 9.43
C THR A 190 9.47 -2.93 7.98
N CYS A 191 9.91 -1.69 7.80
CA CYS A 191 10.22 -1.15 6.48
C CYS A 191 11.69 -1.33 6.11
N HIS A 192 12.62 -1.11 7.07
CA HIS A 192 14.06 -1.08 6.80
C HIS A 192 14.76 -2.43 6.97
N GLY A 193 14.07 -3.45 7.48
CA GLY A 193 14.64 -4.75 7.80
C GLY A 193 15.34 -4.76 9.16
N SER A 194 16.09 -5.83 9.44
CA SER A 194 16.79 -6.03 10.71
C SER A 194 17.75 -4.87 11.00
N ALA A 195 17.70 -4.33 12.23
CA ALA A 195 18.59 -3.27 12.66
C ALA A 195 20.09 -3.66 12.60
N HIS A 196 20.39 -4.95 12.64
CA HIS A 196 21.76 -5.47 12.53
C HIS A 196 22.25 -5.62 11.08
N GLU A 197 21.33 -5.62 10.10
CA GLU A 197 21.62 -5.81 8.68
C GLU A 197 21.05 -4.68 7.80
N LEU A 198 20.92 -3.47 8.35
CA LEU A 198 20.34 -2.34 7.63
C LEU A 198 21.11 -2.05 6.36
N LYS A 199 20.41 -2.07 5.23
CA LYS A 199 20.94 -1.73 3.91
C LYS A 199 20.61 -0.28 3.56
N LYS A 200 21.49 0.35 2.79
CA LYS A 200 21.21 1.69 2.24
C LYS A 200 20.01 1.62 1.29
N VAL A 201 19.22 2.68 1.21
CA VAL A 201 18.04 2.76 0.32
C VAL A 201 18.38 2.43 -1.16
N ARG A 202 19.61 2.75 -1.60
CA ARG A 202 20.06 2.48 -2.97
C ARG A 202 20.61 1.07 -3.18
N ASP A 203 20.71 0.26 -2.15
CA ASP A 203 21.13 -1.14 -2.25
C ASP A 203 19.94 -1.96 -2.80
N PRO A 204 20.11 -2.70 -3.91
CA PRO A 204 19.04 -3.53 -4.47
C PRO A 204 18.47 -4.58 -3.50
N GLY A 205 19.25 -4.99 -2.51
CA GLY A 205 18.78 -5.90 -1.45
C GLY A 205 18.11 -5.20 -0.27
N SER A 206 17.94 -3.87 -0.29
CA SER A 206 17.20 -3.15 0.75
C SER A 206 15.68 -3.36 0.58
N PRO A 207 14.92 -3.61 1.66
CA PRO A 207 13.46 -3.69 1.58
C PRO A 207 12.81 -2.40 1.08
N VAL A 208 13.45 -1.25 1.28
CA VAL A 208 12.97 0.06 0.81
C VAL A 208 13.59 0.50 -0.52
N TYR A 209 14.31 -0.40 -1.21
CA TYR A 209 14.72 -0.16 -2.59
C TYR A 209 13.48 -0.02 -3.49
N PRO A 210 13.48 0.87 -4.51
CA PRO A 210 12.28 1.15 -5.29
C PRO A 210 11.53 -0.08 -5.83
N LEU A 211 12.23 -1.11 -6.28
CA LEU A 211 11.61 -2.36 -6.76
C LEU A 211 11.02 -3.23 -5.64
N ASN A 212 11.58 -3.15 -4.43
CA ASN A 212 11.15 -3.97 -3.30
C ASN A 212 10.06 -3.28 -2.47
N LEU A 213 9.99 -1.95 -2.54
CA LEU A 213 9.11 -1.14 -1.71
C LEU A 213 7.61 -1.53 -1.82
N PRO A 214 7.06 -1.82 -3.01
CA PRO A 214 5.68 -2.29 -3.10
C PRO A 214 5.42 -3.57 -2.32
N TRP A 215 6.36 -4.52 -2.36
CA TRP A 215 6.27 -5.74 -1.58
C TRP A 215 6.32 -5.44 -0.08
N THR A 216 7.24 -4.58 0.37
CA THR A 216 7.39 -4.19 1.78
C THR A 216 6.10 -3.58 2.33
N CYS A 217 5.45 -2.70 1.59
CA CYS A 217 4.13 -2.18 1.96
C CYS A 217 3.04 -3.25 1.86
N GLY A 218 3.13 -4.07 0.83
CA GLY A 218 2.16 -5.12 0.48
C GLY A 218 2.03 -6.24 1.51
N THR A 219 3.06 -6.49 2.33
CA THR A 219 2.99 -7.48 3.41
C THR A 219 1.83 -7.24 4.38
N CYS A 220 1.44 -5.98 4.54
CA CYS A 220 0.29 -5.59 5.36
C CYS A 220 -0.87 -5.07 4.49
N HIS A 221 -0.59 -4.15 3.56
CA HIS A 221 -1.61 -3.53 2.71
C HIS A 221 -2.11 -4.42 1.55
N GLY A 222 -1.66 -5.66 1.50
CA GLY A 222 -2.17 -6.71 0.64
C GLY A 222 -3.01 -7.75 1.39
N ASP A 223 -3.13 -7.62 2.72
CA ASP A 223 -3.90 -8.52 3.57
C ASP A 223 -5.28 -7.92 3.89
N PRO A 224 -6.38 -8.48 3.33
CA PRO A 224 -7.74 -7.99 3.57
C PRO A 224 -8.19 -8.09 5.03
N GLU A 225 -7.73 -9.11 5.76
CA GLU A 225 -8.12 -9.30 7.15
C GLU A 225 -7.44 -8.27 8.06
N LEU A 226 -6.17 -7.96 7.81
CA LEU A 226 -5.47 -6.89 8.50
C LEU A 226 -6.13 -5.53 8.19
N ALA A 227 -6.44 -5.28 6.92
CA ALA A 227 -7.10 -4.05 6.50
C ALA A 227 -8.45 -3.86 7.22
N LYS A 228 -9.24 -4.93 7.35
CA LYS A 228 -10.51 -4.92 8.07
C LYS A 228 -10.34 -4.63 9.56
N ARG A 229 -9.37 -5.30 10.22
CA ARG A 229 -9.10 -5.08 11.66
C ARG A 229 -8.72 -3.64 11.99
N HIS A 230 -7.95 -3.01 11.10
CA HIS A 230 -7.45 -1.64 11.30
C HIS A 230 -8.25 -0.56 10.56
N GLY A 231 -9.39 -0.91 9.95
CA GLY A 231 -10.24 0.05 9.23
C GLY A 231 -9.56 0.71 8.03
N ILE A 232 -8.64 -0.02 7.35
CA ILE A 232 -7.95 0.49 6.16
C ILE A 232 -8.94 0.48 4.98
N PRO A 233 -9.20 1.62 4.34
CA PRO A 233 -10.29 1.73 3.35
C PRO A 233 -10.10 0.87 2.10
N VAL A 234 -8.85 0.57 1.72
CA VAL A 234 -8.50 -0.21 0.52
C VAL A 234 -7.78 -1.47 0.94
N ALA A 235 -8.52 -2.57 1.02
CA ALA A 235 -8.06 -3.84 1.56
C ALA A 235 -7.02 -4.58 0.69
N ASN A 236 -6.91 -4.23 -0.59
CA ASN A 236 -6.05 -4.89 -1.57
C ASN A 236 -5.20 -3.90 -2.37
N ALA A 237 -4.76 -2.82 -1.73
CA ALA A 237 -4.02 -1.74 -2.38
C ALA A 237 -2.77 -2.22 -3.13
N TYR A 238 -2.08 -3.23 -2.59
CA TYR A 238 -0.90 -3.82 -3.23
C TYR A 238 -1.25 -4.47 -4.57
N GLN A 239 -2.27 -5.32 -4.63
CA GLN A 239 -2.69 -6.02 -5.84
C GLN A 239 -3.16 -5.02 -6.90
N LEU A 240 -3.99 -4.05 -6.51
CA LEU A 240 -4.44 -2.99 -7.40
C LEU A 240 -3.28 -2.18 -7.98
N TYR A 241 -2.29 -1.84 -7.14
CA TYR A 241 -1.10 -1.15 -7.60
C TYR A 241 -0.28 -2.00 -8.58
N MET A 242 -0.07 -3.30 -8.30
CA MET A 242 0.69 -4.20 -9.18
C MET A 242 0.03 -4.36 -10.55
N ASP A 243 -1.29 -4.24 -10.64
CA ASP A 243 -2.05 -4.26 -11.89
C ASP A 243 -2.07 -2.91 -12.61
N SER A 244 -1.67 -1.83 -11.95
CA SER A 244 -1.61 -0.49 -12.52
C SER A 244 -0.50 -0.35 -13.58
N ILE A 245 -0.58 0.74 -14.36
CA ILE A 245 0.49 1.10 -15.30
C ILE A 245 1.83 1.33 -14.58
N HIS A 246 1.80 1.96 -13.39
CA HIS A 246 3.00 2.22 -12.60
C HIS A 246 3.60 0.94 -12.03
N GLY A 247 2.78 0.07 -11.43
CA GLY A 247 3.24 -1.21 -10.91
C GLY A 247 3.82 -2.12 -11.97
N ARG A 248 3.19 -2.19 -13.14
CA ARG A 248 3.72 -2.95 -14.29
C ARG A 248 5.01 -2.37 -14.82
N ALA A 249 5.12 -1.04 -14.94
CA ALA A 249 6.34 -0.38 -15.38
C ALA A 249 7.49 -0.63 -14.40
N LEU A 250 7.23 -0.58 -13.11
CA LEU A 250 8.22 -0.86 -12.08
C LEU A 250 8.62 -2.34 -12.07
N ALA A 251 7.65 -3.25 -11.91
CA ALA A 251 7.93 -4.66 -11.63
C ALA A 251 8.30 -5.47 -12.90
N ARG A 252 7.67 -5.18 -14.06
CA ARG A 252 7.92 -5.95 -15.28
C ARG A 252 8.99 -5.33 -16.17
N SER A 253 9.08 -3.99 -16.19
CA SER A 253 10.03 -3.28 -17.04
C SER A 253 11.24 -2.77 -16.28
N GLY A 254 11.30 -2.93 -14.94
CA GLY A 254 12.41 -2.47 -14.11
C GLY A 254 12.60 -0.94 -14.11
N LEU A 255 11.55 -0.18 -14.44
CA LEU A 255 11.61 1.27 -14.55
C LEU A 255 11.60 1.91 -13.16
N LEU A 256 12.79 2.16 -12.59
CA LEU A 256 12.98 2.66 -11.22
C LEU A 256 12.35 4.03 -10.97
N VAL A 257 12.10 4.82 -12.02
CA VAL A 257 11.45 6.15 -11.92
C VAL A 257 9.93 6.05 -11.94
N ALA A 258 9.36 4.86 -12.20
CA ALA A 258 7.92 4.66 -12.11
C ALA A 258 7.47 4.91 -10.67
N ALA A 259 6.30 5.57 -10.53
CA ALA A 259 5.76 5.87 -9.22
C ALA A 259 5.48 4.59 -8.43
N ASN A 260 5.92 4.54 -7.18
CA ASN A 260 5.62 3.49 -6.21
C ASN A 260 4.82 4.06 -5.02
N CYS A 261 4.55 3.25 -4.01
CA CYS A 261 3.74 3.65 -2.86
C CYS A 261 4.22 4.96 -2.23
N SER A 262 5.54 5.10 -1.99
CA SER A 262 6.10 6.29 -1.37
C SER A 262 6.09 7.54 -2.25
N SER A 263 6.01 7.37 -3.57
CA SER A 263 5.93 8.50 -4.50
C SER A 263 4.64 9.30 -4.30
N CYS A 264 3.56 8.62 -3.93
CA CYS A 264 2.27 9.23 -3.65
C CYS A 264 2.07 9.51 -2.16
N HIS A 265 2.36 8.55 -1.28
CA HIS A 265 2.06 8.63 0.15
C HIS A 265 3.15 9.28 0.99
N GLY A 266 4.36 9.47 0.45
CA GLY A 266 5.54 9.88 1.22
C GLY A 266 6.23 8.69 1.89
N PHE A 267 7.18 8.99 2.80
CA PHE A 267 8.00 7.97 3.45
C PHE A 267 7.66 7.82 4.94
N HIS A 268 8.23 8.67 5.78
CA HIS A 268 8.08 8.58 7.24
C HIS A 268 6.81 9.26 7.74
N GLY A 269 6.42 10.38 7.15
CA GLY A 269 5.25 11.16 7.51
C GLY A 269 3.99 10.77 6.71
N ILE A 270 3.72 9.49 6.53
CA ILE A 270 2.53 9.00 5.81
C ILE A 270 1.26 9.40 6.56
N ARG A 271 0.42 10.23 5.94
CA ARG A 271 -0.79 10.81 6.55
C ARG A 271 -2.05 10.26 5.92
N SER A 272 -3.15 10.28 6.68
CA SER A 272 -4.49 9.97 6.17
C SER A 272 -4.86 10.91 5.01
N LYS A 273 -5.67 10.44 4.08
CA LYS A 273 -6.18 11.26 2.96
C LYS A 273 -7.05 12.43 3.42
N GLU A 274 -7.58 12.38 4.63
CA GLU A 274 -8.36 13.46 5.25
C GLU A 274 -7.49 14.56 5.87
N ASP A 275 -6.20 14.30 6.12
CA ASP A 275 -5.27 15.29 6.65
C ASP A 275 -4.86 16.26 5.52
N PRO A 276 -5.13 17.59 5.65
CA PRO A 276 -4.74 18.56 4.61
C PRO A 276 -3.25 18.60 4.28
N ALA A 277 -2.40 18.12 5.19
CA ALA A 277 -0.95 18.00 4.96
C ALA A 277 -0.56 16.68 4.24
N SER A 278 -1.51 15.78 4.00
CA SER A 278 -1.26 14.55 3.26
C SER A 278 -1.00 14.83 1.79
N ARG A 279 -0.02 14.18 1.20
CA ARG A 279 0.24 14.25 -0.26
C ARG A 279 -0.93 13.71 -1.09
N VAL A 280 -1.73 12.81 -0.51
CA VAL A 280 -2.92 12.22 -1.14
C VAL A 280 -4.22 12.85 -0.67
N HIS A 281 -4.14 13.96 0.10
CA HIS A 281 -5.31 14.80 0.33
C HIS A 281 -5.84 15.35 -0.99
N ARG A 282 -7.16 15.44 -1.14
CA ARG A 282 -7.82 15.80 -2.41
C ARG A 282 -7.20 17.04 -3.08
N THR A 283 -6.96 18.09 -2.33
CA THR A 283 -6.37 19.34 -2.85
C THR A 283 -4.91 19.20 -3.28
N ASN A 284 -4.19 18.20 -2.76
CA ASN A 284 -2.77 17.97 -3.02
C ASN A 284 -2.52 16.93 -4.13
N VAL A 285 -3.55 16.13 -4.48
CA VAL A 285 -3.45 15.11 -5.54
C VAL A 285 -2.92 15.69 -6.87
N PRO A 286 -3.40 16.84 -7.37
CA PRO A 286 -2.89 17.39 -8.64
C PRO A 286 -1.38 17.67 -8.59
N SER A 287 -0.88 18.26 -7.52
CA SER A 287 0.56 18.54 -7.37
C SER A 287 1.37 17.27 -7.17
N THR A 288 0.83 16.28 -6.48
CA THR A 288 1.48 14.98 -6.28
C THR A 288 1.67 14.22 -7.59
N CYS A 289 0.63 14.14 -8.43
CA CYS A 289 0.72 13.56 -9.76
C CYS A 289 1.58 14.41 -10.69
N GLY A 290 1.41 15.72 -10.63
CA GLY A 290 2.10 16.72 -11.44
C GLY A 290 3.61 16.77 -11.22
N ALA A 291 4.13 16.26 -10.11
CA ALA A 291 5.57 16.14 -9.87
C ALA A 291 6.28 15.35 -10.99
N CYS A 292 5.58 14.41 -11.63
CA CYS A 292 6.07 13.66 -12.77
C CYS A 292 5.29 13.98 -14.05
N HIS A 293 3.97 14.25 -13.95
CA HIS A 293 3.06 14.54 -15.07
C HIS A 293 2.82 16.06 -15.22
N ALA A 294 3.91 16.84 -15.34
CA ALA A 294 3.87 18.30 -15.34
C ALA A 294 3.00 18.89 -16.47
N GLY A 295 3.00 18.30 -17.67
CA GLY A 295 2.17 18.71 -18.79
C GLY A 295 0.69 18.55 -18.50
N ALA A 296 0.28 17.38 -17.98
CA ALA A 296 -1.10 17.14 -17.61
C ALA A 296 -1.56 18.04 -16.46
N LEU A 297 -0.69 18.32 -15.48
CA LEU A 297 -0.99 19.28 -14.41
C LEU A 297 -1.24 20.69 -14.96
N LYS A 298 -0.41 21.16 -15.91
CA LYS A 298 -0.58 22.48 -16.53
C LYS A 298 -1.94 22.58 -17.21
N ASP A 299 -2.27 21.61 -18.07
CA ASP A 299 -3.54 21.58 -18.80
C ASP A 299 -4.74 21.50 -17.86
N TYR A 300 -4.63 20.65 -16.83
CA TYR A 300 -5.66 20.51 -15.81
C TYR A 300 -5.87 21.83 -15.02
N ALA A 301 -4.81 22.51 -14.63
CA ALA A 301 -4.90 23.76 -13.87
C ALA A 301 -5.65 24.87 -14.66
N GLU A 302 -5.53 24.88 -15.99
CA GLU A 302 -6.24 25.80 -16.88
C GLU A 302 -7.71 25.37 -17.12
N SER A 303 -8.09 24.15 -16.79
CA SER A 303 -9.43 23.60 -17.02
C SER A 303 -10.48 24.18 -16.06
N VAL A 304 -11.77 23.99 -16.39
CA VAL A 304 -12.88 24.31 -15.47
C VAL A 304 -12.77 23.56 -14.14
N HIS A 305 -12.28 22.31 -14.18
CA HIS A 305 -12.10 21.46 -13.02
C HIS A 305 -10.96 21.96 -12.14
N GLY A 306 -9.78 22.20 -12.72
CA GLY A 306 -8.61 22.67 -11.98
C GLY A 306 -8.82 24.05 -11.36
N ARG A 307 -9.44 24.97 -12.12
CA ARG A 307 -9.84 26.29 -11.57
C ARG A 307 -10.83 26.16 -10.40
N ALA A 308 -11.76 25.23 -10.49
CA ALA A 308 -12.72 25.00 -9.41
C ALA A 308 -12.04 24.44 -8.14
N VAL A 309 -11.10 23.50 -8.28
CA VAL A 309 -10.28 23.00 -7.16
C VAL A 309 -9.43 24.12 -6.57
N GLY A 310 -8.77 24.93 -7.40
CA GLY A 310 -7.98 26.08 -6.97
C GLY A 310 -8.79 27.13 -6.23
N ALA A 311 -10.08 27.25 -6.55
CA ALA A 311 -11.05 28.11 -5.85
C ALA A 311 -11.66 27.45 -4.58
N GLY A 312 -11.15 26.31 -4.15
CA GLY A 312 -11.60 25.61 -2.94
C GLY A 312 -12.91 24.83 -3.08
N LYS A 313 -13.41 24.59 -4.30
CA LYS A 313 -14.62 23.78 -4.53
C LYS A 313 -14.28 22.29 -4.35
N GLY A 314 -14.52 21.75 -3.15
CA GLY A 314 -14.17 20.38 -2.78
C GLY A 314 -14.82 19.28 -3.61
N ALA A 315 -15.97 19.53 -4.26
CA ALA A 315 -16.65 18.58 -5.13
C ALA A 315 -16.06 18.51 -6.57
N ALA A 316 -15.17 19.47 -6.95
CA ALA A 316 -14.58 19.45 -8.28
C ALA A 316 -13.61 18.26 -8.43
N PRO A 317 -13.61 17.54 -9.60
CA PRO A 317 -12.82 16.35 -9.77
C PRO A 317 -11.33 16.64 -9.84
N VAL A 318 -10.54 15.73 -9.24
CA VAL A 318 -9.07 15.70 -9.31
C VAL A 318 -8.60 14.47 -10.10
N CYS A 319 -7.30 14.30 -10.29
CA CYS A 319 -6.75 13.25 -11.16
C CYS A 319 -7.33 11.85 -10.87
N VAL A 320 -7.47 11.48 -9.59
CA VAL A 320 -7.93 10.15 -9.18
C VAL A 320 -9.43 9.89 -9.40
N ASP A 321 -10.21 10.93 -9.66
CA ASP A 321 -11.64 10.76 -9.96
C ASP A 321 -11.87 10.29 -11.40
N CYS A 322 -10.87 10.48 -12.26
CA CYS A 322 -10.89 9.98 -13.65
C CYS A 322 -9.96 8.78 -13.85
N HIS A 323 -8.81 8.77 -13.19
CA HIS A 323 -7.77 7.76 -13.40
C HIS A 323 -7.72 6.67 -12.32
N THR A 324 -8.60 6.75 -11.30
CA THR A 324 -8.54 5.95 -10.08
C THR A 324 -7.25 6.22 -9.28
N ALA A 325 -7.07 5.53 -8.13
CA ALA A 325 -5.90 5.74 -7.28
C ALA A 325 -4.85 4.64 -7.44
N HIS A 326 -5.14 3.43 -6.97
CA HIS A 326 -4.17 2.34 -6.96
C HIS A 326 -4.15 1.56 -8.28
N GLN A 327 -5.28 1.34 -8.93
CA GLN A 327 -5.38 0.63 -10.19
C GLN A 327 -5.45 1.60 -11.39
N ILE A 328 -4.42 2.43 -11.53
CA ILE A 328 -4.33 3.38 -12.64
C ILE A 328 -4.16 2.60 -13.96
N ALA A 329 -5.20 2.61 -14.79
CA ALA A 329 -5.22 1.87 -16.04
C ALA A 329 -4.43 2.56 -17.15
N ARG A 330 -4.05 1.80 -18.18
CA ARG A 330 -3.52 2.35 -19.43
C ARG A 330 -4.64 2.98 -20.23
N VAL A 331 -4.48 4.26 -20.57
CA VAL A 331 -5.49 5.07 -21.27
C VAL A 331 -5.72 4.62 -22.72
N GLU A 332 -4.82 3.83 -23.32
CA GLU A 332 -4.93 3.31 -24.68
C GLU A 332 -5.80 2.06 -24.79
N THR A 333 -6.12 1.41 -23.64
CA THR A 333 -6.92 0.17 -23.68
C THR A 333 -8.37 0.45 -24.04
N VAL A 334 -8.99 -0.50 -24.76
CA VAL A 334 -10.43 -0.44 -25.12
C VAL A 334 -11.29 -0.32 -23.87
N ALA A 335 -10.99 -1.10 -22.85
CA ALA A 335 -11.72 -1.08 -21.58
C ALA A 335 -11.73 0.34 -20.97
N TRP A 336 -10.56 0.97 -20.81
CA TRP A 336 -10.48 2.32 -20.26
C TRP A 336 -11.21 3.37 -21.11
N LYS A 337 -11.09 3.26 -22.45
CA LYS A 337 -11.75 4.19 -23.37
C LYS A 337 -13.27 4.16 -23.27
N LEU A 338 -13.86 3.03 -22.93
CA LEU A 338 -15.29 2.88 -22.73
C LEU A 338 -15.70 3.25 -21.31
N GLU A 339 -14.88 2.92 -20.34
CA GLU A 339 -15.10 3.18 -18.91
C GLU A 339 -15.09 4.69 -18.60
N ILE A 340 -14.17 5.46 -19.18
CA ILE A 340 -14.06 6.91 -18.92
C ILE A 340 -15.34 7.68 -19.28
N ILE A 341 -16.16 7.19 -20.18
CA ILE A 341 -17.47 7.78 -20.49
C ILE A 341 -18.38 7.73 -19.26
N GLN A 342 -18.33 6.62 -18.51
CA GLN A 342 -19.10 6.47 -17.28
C GLN A 342 -18.57 7.38 -16.18
N GLU A 343 -17.25 7.48 -16.06
CA GLU A 343 -16.60 8.36 -15.06
C GLU A 343 -17.03 9.82 -15.22
N CYS A 344 -17.10 10.32 -16.45
CA CYS A 344 -17.66 11.65 -16.71
C CYS A 344 -19.11 11.74 -16.23
N GLY A 345 -19.87 10.69 -16.46
CA GLY A 345 -21.30 10.60 -16.12
C GLY A 345 -21.61 10.55 -14.64
N THR A 346 -20.67 10.16 -13.78
CA THR A 346 -20.86 10.15 -12.32
C THR A 346 -21.23 11.52 -11.76
N CYS A 347 -20.72 12.60 -12.38
CA CYS A 347 -21.05 13.99 -12.05
C CYS A 347 -21.94 14.64 -13.11
N HIS A 348 -21.78 14.28 -14.38
CA HIS A 348 -22.50 14.86 -15.52
C HIS A 348 -23.59 13.89 -16.04
N GLY A 349 -24.46 13.40 -15.15
CA GLY A 349 -25.47 12.37 -15.45
C GLY A 349 -26.44 12.75 -16.56
N GLU A 350 -26.91 14.02 -16.62
CA GLU A 350 -27.77 14.52 -17.69
C GLU A 350 -27.03 14.49 -19.03
N SER A 351 -25.78 14.96 -19.06
CA SER A 351 -24.98 14.94 -20.29
C SER A 351 -24.66 13.53 -20.77
N LEU A 352 -24.42 12.60 -19.83
CA LEU A 352 -24.24 11.18 -20.18
C LEU A 352 -25.51 10.59 -20.77
N ARG A 353 -26.69 10.87 -20.19
CA ARG A 353 -27.98 10.39 -20.70
C ARG A 353 -28.20 10.88 -22.13
N THR A 354 -28.09 12.18 -22.37
CA THR A 354 -28.31 12.77 -23.71
C THR A 354 -27.25 12.31 -24.72
N TYR A 355 -25.98 12.10 -24.29
CA TYR A 355 -24.97 11.51 -25.15
C TYR A 355 -25.33 10.08 -25.57
N ARG A 356 -25.86 9.26 -24.66
CA ARG A 356 -26.29 7.88 -24.95
C ARG A 356 -27.42 7.80 -25.95
N ASP A 357 -28.26 8.84 -26.06
CA ASP A 357 -29.32 8.93 -27.07
C ASP A 357 -28.77 9.23 -28.46
N THR A 358 -27.51 9.69 -28.58
CA THR A 358 -26.85 9.91 -29.87
C THR A 358 -26.31 8.62 -30.47
N PHE A 359 -26.07 8.64 -31.81
CA PHE A 359 -25.42 7.53 -32.51
C PHE A 359 -24.03 7.20 -31.85
N HIS A 360 -23.24 8.20 -31.48
CA HIS A 360 -21.96 8.00 -30.79
C HIS A 360 -22.14 7.23 -29.48
N GLY A 361 -23.11 7.61 -28.66
CA GLY A 361 -23.40 6.96 -27.38
C GLY A 361 -23.93 5.56 -27.53
N GLN A 362 -24.83 5.31 -28.51
CA GLN A 362 -25.36 3.98 -28.76
C GLN A 362 -24.29 3.00 -29.25
N VAL A 363 -23.43 3.44 -30.16
CA VAL A 363 -22.33 2.62 -30.69
C VAL A 363 -21.28 2.34 -29.64
N SER A 364 -20.94 3.32 -28.78
CA SER A 364 -20.04 3.10 -27.64
C SER A 364 -20.63 2.14 -26.62
N GLY A 365 -21.95 2.21 -26.39
CA GLY A 365 -22.68 1.27 -25.53
C GLY A 365 -22.65 -0.18 -26.02
N LEU A 366 -22.46 -0.40 -27.31
CA LEU A 366 -22.27 -1.73 -27.94
C LEU A 366 -20.78 -2.16 -27.90
N GLY A 367 -19.89 -1.39 -27.28
CA GLY A 367 -18.48 -1.76 -27.13
C GLY A 367 -17.54 -1.32 -28.26
N PHE A 368 -18.01 -0.51 -29.20
CA PHE A 368 -17.16 -0.02 -30.28
C PHE A 368 -16.33 1.18 -29.83
N GLU A 369 -15.00 1.03 -29.88
CA GLU A 369 -14.05 2.01 -29.32
C GLU A 369 -13.74 3.21 -30.24
N ARG A 370 -13.91 3.06 -31.56
CA ARG A 370 -13.59 4.10 -32.56
C ARG A 370 -14.75 5.05 -32.78
N VAL A 371 -15.27 5.57 -31.69
CA VAL A 371 -16.38 6.51 -31.67
C VAL A 371 -16.06 7.70 -30.78
N ALA A 372 -16.60 8.87 -31.06
CA ALA A 372 -16.35 10.07 -30.28
C ALA A 372 -16.86 9.91 -28.85
N ARG A 373 -15.97 10.10 -27.87
CA ARG A 373 -16.25 10.13 -26.44
C ARG A 373 -16.35 11.56 -25.95
N CYS A 374 -16.68 11.75 -24.68
CA CYS A 374 -16.75 13.07 -24.07
C CYS A 374 -15.44 13.86 -24.28
N SER A 375 -14.30 13.22 -24.04
CA SER A 375 -12.97 13.85 -24.18
C SER A 375 -12.58 14.19 -25.62
N ASP A 376 -13.13 13.52 -26.63
CA ASP A 376 -12.79 13.80 -28.03
C ASP A 376 -13.39 15.14 -28.51
N CYS A 377 -14.49 15.57 -27.86
CA CYS A 377 -15.12 16.86 -28.09
C CYS A 377 -14.65 17.91 -27.08
N HIS A 378 -14.58 17.56 -25.78
CA HIS A 378 -14.35 18.52 -24.68
C HIS A 378 -12.89 18.66 -24.28
N GLY A 379 -11.98 17.81 -24.78
CA GLY A 379 -10.62 17.66 -24.27
C GLY A 379 -10.56 16.75 -23.05
N SER A 380 -9.34 16.35 -22.66
CA SER A 380 -9.12 15.45 -21.52
C SER A 380 -8.68 16.19 -20.26
N HIS A 381 -7.55 16.90 -20.31
CA HIS A 381 -7.03 17.64 -19.15
C HIS A 381 -7.38 19.12 -19.21
N GLN A 382 -7.29 19.75 -20.37
CA GLN A 382 -7.68 21.16 -20.58
C GLN A 382 -9.15 21.24 -21.03
N ILE A 383 -10.07 20.95 -20.13
CA ILE A 383 -11.52 21.06 -20.41
C ILE A 383 -11.94 22.49 -20.18
N LEU A 384 -12.24 23.20 -21.26
CA LEU A 384 -12.61 24.63 -21.26
C LEU A 384 -14.11 24.81 -21.54
N PRO A 385 -14.74 25.89 -21.00
CA PRO A 385 -16.13 26.17 -21.30
C PRO A 385 -16.29 26.57 -22.78
N ALA A 386 -17.46 26.35 -23.35
CA ALA A 386 -17.74 26.69 -24.76
C ALA A 386 -17.57 28.20 -25.10
N SER A 387 -17.62 29.06 -24.08
CA SER A 387 -17.38 30.50 -24.22
C SER A 387 -15.89 30.87 -24.32
N ASP A 388 -14.98 29.98 -23.98
CA ASP A 388 -13.54 30.20 -24.09
C ASP A 388 -13.11 29.98 -25.56
N PRO A 389 -12.49 30.97 -26.24
CA PRO A 389 -12.07 30.79 -27.64
C PRO A 389 -11.09 29.64 -27.88
N LYS A 390 -10.37 29.20 -26.85
CA LYS A 390 -9.45 28.04 -26.90
C LYS A 390 -10.18 26.71 -26.79
N SER A 391 -11.43 26.70 -26.36
CA SER A 391 -12.21 25.47 -26.21
C SER A 391 -12.41 24.77 -27.55
N SER A 392 -12.21 23.46 -27.60
CA SER A 392 -12.51 22.65 -28.79
C SER A 392 -13.98 22.68 -29.21
N ILE A 393 -14.88 23.01 -28.27
CA ILE A 393 -16.32 23.15 -28.49
C ILE A 393 -16.79 24.61 -28.62
N ALA A 394 -15.84 25.57 -28.61
CA ALA A 394 -16.18 26.95 -28.94
C ALA A 394 -16.78 27.05 -30.35
N PRO A 395 -17.74 27.97 -30.61
CA PRO A 395 -18.41 28.02 -31.90
C PRO A 395 -17.45 28.00 -33.10
N GLY A 396 -16.35 28.75 -33.06
CA GLY A 396 -15.36 28.84 -34.14
C GLY A 396 -14.49 27.56 -34.30
N ASN A 397 -14.46 26.67 -33.31
CA ASN A 397 -13.60 25.47 -33.33
C ASN A 397 -14.36 24.16 -33.59
N ARG A 398 -15.71 24.18 -33.58
CA ARG A 398 -16.53 22.97 -33.73
C ARG A 398 -16.27 22.24 -35.01
N VAL A 399 -16.18 22.96 -36.15
CA VAL A 399 -15.91 22.35 -37.46
C VAL A 399 -14.61 21.55 -37.40
N THR A 400 -13.53 22.18 -36.96
CA THR A 400 -12.21 21.53 -36.83
C THR A 400 -12.27 20.32 -35.86
N THR A 401 -13.03 20.43 -34.78
CA THR A 401 -13.19 19.34 -33.82
C THR A 401 -13.94 18.16 -34.43
N CYS A 402 -15.02 18.39 -35.14
CA CYS A 402 -15.77 17.34 -35.86
C CYS A 402 -14.95 16.71 -36.99
N GLN A 403 -14.15 17.53 -37.71
CA GLN A 403 -13.31 17.08 -38.82
C GLN A 403 -12.21 16.12 -38.42
N LYS A 404 -11.85 15.97 -37.14
CA LYS A 404 -10.93 14.93 -36.67
C LYS A 404 -11.40 13.51 -37.04
N CYS A 405 -12.72 13.30 -37.12
CA CYS A 405 -13.32 12.01 -37.49
C CYS A 405 -14.22 12.12 -38.73
N HIS A 406 -14.80 13.30 -39.00
CA HIS A 406 -15.69 13.57 -40.12
C HIS A 406 -15.06 14.58 -41.10
N PRO A 407 -14.18 14.16 -42.02
CA PRO A 407 -13.39 15.08 -42.88
C PRO A 407 -14.22 16.08 -43.68
N LYS A 408 -15.50 15.77 -43.94
CA LYS A 408 -16.43 16.61 -44.69
C LYS A 408 -17.34 17.47 -43.81
N ALA A 409 -17.10 17.51 -42.49
CA ALA A 409 -17.87 18.33 -41.58
C ALA A 409 -17.73 19.83 -41.97
N ASN A 410 -18.83 20.54 -41.92
CA ASN A 410 -18.95 21.98 -42.28
C ASN A 410 -19.88 22.66 -41.27
N GLU A 411 -20.16 23.95 -41.46
CA GLU A 411 -21.00 24.76 -40.58
C GLU A 411 -22.41 24.17 -40.36
N ASN A 412 -23.00 23.55 -41.38
CA ASN A 412 -24.30 22.87 -41.23
C ASN A 412 -24.19 21.61 -40.41
N PHE A 413 -23.12 20.83 -40.60
CA PHE A 413 -22.89 19.59 -39.83
C PHE A 413 -22.79 19.85 -38.32
N VAL A 414 -22.13 20.94 -37.92
CA VAL A 414 -21.92 21.29 -36.49
C VAL A 414 -23.14 21.94 -35.82
N GLN A 415 -24.26 22.12 -36.55
CA GLN A 415 -25.56 22.50 -35.97
C GLN A 415 -26.16 21.38 -35.14
N PHE A 416 -25.71 20.13 -35.34
CA PHE A 416 -26.15 18.98 -34.53
C PHE A 416 -25.80 19.22 -33.07
N SER A 417 -26.81 19.05 -32.19
CA SER A 417 -26.61 19.13 -30.72
C SER A 417 -26.45 17.76 -30.13
N PRO A 418 -25.24 17.33 -29.71
CA PRO A 418 -25.00 16.03 -29.10
C PRO A 418 -25.63 15.88 -27.71
N HIS A 419 -26.14 16.94 -27.13
CA HIS A 419 -26.84 16.96 -25.84
C HIS A 419 -28.28 17.47 -25.97
N ALA A 420 -28.92 17.26 -27.16
CA ALA A 420 -30.33 17.51 -27.32
C ALA A 420 -31.15 16.61 -26.38
N ASP A 421 -32.11 17.18 -25.68
CA ASP A 421 -32.89 16.48 -24.67
C ASP A 421 -34.38 16.43 -25.05
N PRO A 422 -34.89 15.27 -25.47
CA PRO A 422 -36.30 15.10 -25.79
C PRO A 422 -37.21 15.12 -24.55
N MET A 423 -36.64 15.13 -23.35
CA MET A 423 -37.37 15.19 -22.07
C MET A 423 -37.42 16.61 -21.50
N ASN A 424 -36.67 17.55 -22.05
CA ASN A 424 -36.59 18.93 -21.55
C ASN A 424 -37.23 19.92 -22.54
N GLU A 425 -38.46 20.33 -22.20
CA GLU A 425 -39.25 21.27 -23.00
C GLU A 425 -38.57 22.64 -23.15
N SER A 426 -38.00 23.17 -22.06
CA SER A 426 -37.40 24.49 -22.06
C SER A 426 -36.13 24.61 -22.91
N ARG A 427 -35.37 23.50 -23.01
CA ARG A 427 -34.09 23.45 -23.75
C ARG A 427 -34.30 23.16 -25.23
N ASN A 428 -35.21 22.21 -25.57
CA ASN A 428 -35.48 21.75 -26.93
C ASN A 428 -36.96 21.55 -27.18
N PRO A 429 -37.81 22.60 -27.23
CA PRO A 429 -39.26 22.48 -27.31
C PRO A 429 -39.74 21.67 -28.53
N GLY A 430 -39.16 21.89 -29.71
CA GLY A 430 -39.52 21.14 -30.92
C GLY A 430 -39.27 19.64 -30.77
N LEU A 431 -38.13 19.23 -30.22
CA LEU A 431 -37.78 17.83 -29.98
C LEU A 431 -38.67 17.20 -28.90
N TYR A 432 -38.99 17.97 -27.86
CA TYR A 432 -39.88 17.50 -26.77
C TYR A 432 -41.26 17.17 -27.29
N TYR A 433 -41.90 18.10 -28.02
CA TYR A 433 -43.27 17.85 -28.54
C TYR A 433 -43.28 16.77 -29.59
N THR A 434 -42.27 16.68 -30.46
CA THR A 434 -42.14 15.59 -31.45
C THR A 434 -42.01 14.24 -30.73
N ALA A 435 -41.17 14.13 -29.72
CA ALA A 435 -41.01 12.89 -28.94
C ALA A 435 -42.31 12.48 -28.23
N ARG A 436 -43.01 13.45 -27.65
CA ARG A 436 -44.32 13.21 -27.03
C ARG A 436 -45.37 12.71 -28.02
N PHE A 437 -45.48 13.37 -29.18
CA PHE A 437 -46.37 12.95 -30.25
C PHE A 437 -46.07 11.50 -30.70
N MET A 438 -44.79 11.19 -30.98
CA MET A 438 -44.38 9.85 -31.38
C MET A 438 -44.68 8.80 -30.31
N ASN A 439 -44.49 9.09 -29.06
CA ASN A 439 -44.79 8.21 -27.94
C ASN A 439 -46.32 7.94 -27.88
N PHE A 440 -47.17 8.97 -28.00
CA PHE A 440 -48.60 8.80 -28.03
C PHE A 440 -49.03 7.98 -29.24
N LEU A 441 -48.47 8.23 -30.41
CA LEU A 441 -48.77 7.45 -31.63
C LEU A 441 -48.40 5.97 -31.43
N MET A 442 -47.22 5.69 -30.93
CA MET A 442 -46.75 4.31 -30.65
C MET A 442 -47.66 3.60 -29.65
N ILE A 443 -47.99 4.25 -28.52
CA ILE A 443 -48.90 3.71 -27.53
C ILE A 443 -50.27 3.39 -28.18
N GLY A 444 -50.81 4.32 -28.95
CA GLY A 444 -52.07 4.15 -29.64
C GLY A 444 -52.07 2.96 -30.61
N VAL A 445 -51.02 2.84 -31.44
CA VAL A 445 -50.84 1.73 -32.36
C VAL A 445 -50.71 0.41 -31.61
N PHE A 446 -49.86 0.29 -30.60
CA PHE A 446 -49.72 -0.97 -29.86
C PHE A 446 -50.99 -1.32 -29.06
N ALA A 447 -51.71 -0.35 -28.51
CA ALA A 447 -52.94 -0.57 -27.80
C ALA A 447 -54.01 -1.10 -28.78
N PHE A 448 -54.14 -0.50 -29.96
CA PHE A 448 -55.08 -0.95 -30.99
C PHE A 448 -54.79 -2.38 -31.42
N PHE A 449 -53.55 -2.66 -31.84
CA PHE A 449 -53.22 -4.01 -32.32
C PHE A 449 -53.21 -5.06 -31.19
N GLY A 450 -52.83 -4.66 -29.98
CA GLY A 450 -52.92 -5.53 -28.80
C GLY A 450 -54.36 -5.93 -28.47
N LEU A 451 -55.28 -4.96 -28.48
CA LEU A 451 -56.71 -5.20 -28.29
C LEU A 451 -57.25 -6.08 -29.39
N HIS A 452 -56.97 -5.76 -30.67
CA HIS A 452 -57.41 -6.52 -31.81
C HIS A 452 -56.94 -8.01 -31.75
N THR A 453 -55.64 -8.20 -31.44
CA THR A 453 -55.05 -9.55 -31.31
C THR A 453 -55.67 -10.33 -30.15
N SER A 454 -55.93 -9.66 -29.02
CA SER A 454 -56.57 -10.27 -27.85
C SER A 454 -58.00 -10.73 -28.18
N LEU A 455 -58.79 -9.88 -28.86
CA LEU A 455 -60.13 -10.22 -29.27
C LEU A 455 -60.14 -11.38 -30.29
N TRP A 456 -59.24 -11.36 -31.27
CA TRP A 456 -59.09 -12.44 -32.25
C TRP A 456 -58.69 -13.77 -31.59
N LEU A 457 -57.70 -13.73 -30.66
CA LEU A 457 -57.26 -14.90 -29.90
C LEU A 457 -58.42 -15.48 -29.06
N THR A 458 -59.15 -14.64 -28.36
CA THR A 458 -60.31 -15.06 -27.56
C THR A 458 -61.35 -15.75 -28.42
N ARG A 459 -61.71 -15.16 -29.59
CA ARG A 459 -62.63 -15.79 -30.55
C ARG A 459 -62.10 -17.14 -31.01
N SER A 460 -60.83 -17.23 -31.41
CA SER A 460 -60.23 -18.48 -31.91
C SER A 460 -60.26 -19.58 -30.84
N LEU A 461 -59.99 -19.23 -29.56
CA LEU A 461 -60.03 -20.18 -28.44
C LEU A 461 -61.48 -20.68 -28.19
N ILE A 462 -62.48 -19.80 -28.30
CA ILE A 462 -63.91 -20.18 -28.20
C ILE A 462 -64.28 -21.09 -29.30
N GLU A 463 -63.91 -20.82 -30.55
CA GLU A 463 -64.20 -21.64 -31.70
C GLU A 463 -63.53 -23.03 -31.59
N MET A 464 -62.26 -23.10 -31.16
CA MET A 464 -61.61 -24.40 -30.92
C MET A 464 -62.24 -25.15 -29.76
N GLY A 465 -62.70 -24.48 -28.71
CA GLY A 465 -63.50 -25.15 -27.65
C GLY A 465 -64.81 -25.71 -28.09
N LYS A 466 -65.53 -25.00 -28.98
CA LYS A 466 -66.76 -25.50 -29.61
C LYS A 466 -66.51 -26.70 -30.50
N ALA A 467 -65.44 -26.72 -31.32
CA ALA A 467 -65.06 -27.82 -32.20
C ALA A 467 -64.66 -29.12 -31.47
N ARG A 468 -64.20 -28.98 -30.19
CA ARG A 468 -63.82 -30.14 -29.35
C ARG A 468 -65.00 -30.75 -28.56
N ARG A 469 -66.18 -30.11 -28.53
CA ARG A 469 -67.32 -30.71 -27.87
C ARG A 469 -67.83 -31.91 -28.75
N PRO A 470 -68.01 -33.15 -28.21
CA PRO A 470 -68.58 -34.25 -28.93
C PRO A 470 -69.97 -33.84 -29.39
N ARG A 471 -70.30 -34.11 -30.69
CA ARG A 471 -71.64 -34.02 -31.17
C ARG A 471 -72.44 -35.08 -30.41
N GLU A 472 -73.35 -34.66 -29.53
CA GLU A 472 -74.36 -35.55 -28.98
C GLU A 472 -75.12 -36.09 -30.19
N GLY A 473 -75.01 -37.39 -30.40
CA GLY A 473 -75.77 -38.08 -31.42
C GLY A 473 -77.31 -37.94 -31.21
N PRO A 474 -78.14 -38.08 -32.26
CA PRO A 474 -79.56 -38.01 -32.09
C PRO A 474 -80.02 -39.00 -31.01
N ARG A 475 -80.78 -38.52 -30.04
CA ARG A 475 -81.51 -39.43 -29.14
C ARG A 475 -82.61 -40.10 -29.97
N ASP A 476 -82.41 -41.38 -30.19
CA ASP A 476 -83.49 -42.20 -30.66
C ASP A 476 -84.52 -42.36 -29.55
N ASP A 477 -85.74 -41.73 -29.77
CA ASP A 477 -86.97 -41.98 -29.00
C ASP A 477 -87.68 -43.18 -29.51
#